data_d74fc8d26d9dd9d889b6c644846f7939
#
_entry.id   d74fc8d26d9dd9d889b6c644846f7939
#
_cell.length_a   1.000
_cell.length_b   1.000
_cell.length_c   1.000
_cell.angle_alpha   90.00
_cell.angle_beta   90.00
_cell.angle_gamma   90.00
#
_symmetry.space_group_name_H-M   'P 1'
#
loop_
_entity.id
_entity.type
_entity.pdbx_description
1 polymer ?
#
loop_
_entity_poly.entity_id
_entity_poly.type
_entity_poly.pdbx_seq_one_letter_code
_entity_poly.pdbx_strand_id
1 'polypeptide(L)'
;MDFERPPVYFDIETGPLPRAEIETFLPEFEKPKNYKDEAKIAEALAKKETEWFKKAALAATTGKVLAVGYCTDENDITVLEGEEASILTAFWNAVTYRGAFLQKLVGFNSNSFDIPFLVRRSWKLGVSVPQSLFKVSYGRVRLNANCIDMLDFWSFGTRDSIKLRDLAKFLGVGEKTGDGADFSGLYESDRNSAIDYLRNDVLLTMRCARAIQLTK
;
A
#
# COMPACT_ATOMS: atom_id res chain seq x y z
N MET A 1 16.51 24.25 -18.53
CA MET A 1 15.23 24.37 -17.82
C MET A 1 14.86 22.96 -17.38
N ASP A 2 15.05 22.63 -16.11
CA ASP A 2 14.47 21.38 -15.57
C ASP A 2 12.95 21.60 -15.48
N PHE A 3 12.22 21.04 -16.44
CA PHE A 3 10.77 20.97 -16.32
C PHE A 3 10.48 20.04 -15.12
N GLU A 4 10.03 20.63 -14.03
CA GLU A 4 9.57 19.88 -12.87
C GLU A 4 8.44 18.95 -13.35
N ARG A 5 8.68 17.65 -13.33
CA ARG A 5 7.65 16.69 -13.75
C ARG A 5 6.51 16.68 -12.74
N PRO A 6 5.27 16.48 -13.21
CA PRO A 6 4.15 16.38 -12.29
C PRO A 6 4.40 15.24 -11.29
N PRO A 7 3.90 15.37 -10.05
CA PRO A 7 3.96 14.29 -9.07
C PRO A 7 3.13 13.09 -9.54
N VAL A 8 3.56 11.91 -9.12
CA VAL A 8 2.81 10.66 -9.33
C VAL A 8 2.07 10.36 -8.05
N TYR A 9 0.75 10.32 -8.12
CA TYR A 9 -0.12 9.88 -7.04
C TYR A 9 -0.35 8.39 -7.19
N PHE A 10 -0.27 7.63 -6.10
CA PHE A 10 -0.36 6.17 -6.19
C PHE A 10 -0.96 5.56 -4.93
N ASP A 11 -1.47 4.36 -5.09
CA ASP A 11 -1.95 3.47 -4.05
C ASP A 11 -1.72 2.02 -4.46
N ILE A 12 -1.60 1.10 -3.49
CA ILE A 12 -1.43 -0.32 -3.77
C ILE A 12 -2.51 -1.14 -3.08
N GLU A 13 -2.85 -2.25 -3.74
CA GLU A 13 -3.72 -3.24 -3.15
C GLU A 13 -2.98 -4.57 -3.00
N THR A 14 -3.17 -5.19 -1.85
CA THR A 14 -2.45 -6.40 -1.48
C THR A 14 -3.40 -7.54 -1.15
N GLY A 15 -2.93 -8.76 -1.35
CA GLY A 15 -3.64 -9.97 -0.94
C GLY A 15 -2.70 -10.96 -0.28
N PRO A 16 -3.23 -12.00 0.39
CA PRO A 16 -2.38 -13.03 0.95
C PRO A 16 -1.71 -13.85 -0.15
N LEU A 17 -0.51 -14.33 0.13
CA LEU A 17 0.09 -15.42 -0.65
C LEU A 17 -0.71 -16.72 -0.44
N PRO A 18 -0.59 -17.73 -1.33
CA PRO A 18 -1.18 -19.04 -1.13
C PRO A 18 -0.85 -19.61 0.25
N ARG A 19 -1.84 -20.25 0.90
CA ARG A 19 -1.70 -20.78 2.25
C ARG A 19 -0.45 -21.64 2.42
N ALA A 20 -0.19 -22.53 1.45
CA ALA A 20 0.97 -23.43 1.48
C ALA A 20 2.33 -22.70 1.53
N GLU A 21 2.40 -21.45 1.00
CA GLU A 21 3.62 -20.65 1.03
C GLU A 21 3.83 -19.93 2.36
N ILE A 22 2.75 -19.62 3.07
CA ILE A 22 2.80 -18.81 4.29
C ILE A 22 2.65 -19.61 5.58
N GLU A 23 2.28 -20.89 5.50
CA GLU A 23 2.19 -21.79 6.68
C GLU A 23 3.49 -21.85 7.49
N THR A 24 4.65 -21.74 6.83
CA THR A 24 5.96 -21.71 7.50
C THR A 24 6.16 -20.48 8.39
N PHE A 25 5.37 -19.42 8.19
CA PHE A 25 5.38 -18.19 9.00
C PHE A 25 4.28 -18.19 10.07
N LEU A 26 3.46 -19.27 10.16
CA LEU A 26 2.39 -19.37 11.14
C LEU A 26 3.00 -19.44 12.55
N PRO A 27 2.69 -18.49 13.46
CA PRO A 27 3.23 -18.55 14.80
C PRO A 27 2.54 -19.63 15.63
N GLU A 28 3.24 -20.14 16.62
CA GLU A 28 2.58 -20.93 17.67
C GLU A 28 1.68 -20.01 18.51
N PHE A 29 0.38 -20.32 18.55
CA PHE A 29 -0.57 -19.54 19.35
C PHE A 29 -0.63 -20.05 20.78
N GLU A 30 -0.37 -19.17 21.73
CA GLU A 30 -0.55 -19.48 23.16
C GLU A 30 -2.02 -19.76 23.50
N LYS A 31 -2.24 -20.80 24.32
CA LYS A 31 -3.56 -21.12 24.88
C LYS A 31 -4.07 -19.98 25.73
N PRO A 32 -5.37 -19.65 25.66
CA PRO A 32 -5.97 -18.65 26.54
C PRO A 32 -5.84 -19.07 28.00
N LYS A 33 -5.24 -18.22 28.85
CA LYS A 33 -4.96 -18.54 30.26
C LYS A 33 -6.20 -18.84 31.11
N ASN A 34 -7.37 -18.32 30.69
CA ASN A 34 -8.61 -18.41 31.47
C ASN A 34 -9.56 -19.52 31.02
N TYR A 35 -9.20 -20.33 30.01
CA TYR A 35 -10.05 -21.40 29.50
C TYR A 35 -9.56 -22.75 30.03
N LYS A 36 -10.50 -23.49 30.66
CA LYS A 36 -10.29 -24.87 31.15
C LYS A 36 -10.93 -25.92 30.22
N ASP A 37 -11.87 -25.49 29.39
CA ASP A 37 -12.61 -26.32 28.45
C ASP A 37 -11.79 -26.48 27.16
N GLU A 38 -11.45 -27.70 26.80
CA GLU A 38 -10.64 -28.03 25.61
C GLU A 38 -11.32 -27.59 24.31
N ALA A 39 -12.66 -27.70 24.21
CA ALA A 39 -13.40 -27.27 23.04
C ALA A 39 -13.31 -25.75 22.84
N LYS A 40 -13.44 -24.98 23.92
CA LYS A 40 -13.28 -23.50 23.88
C LYS A 40 -11.84 -23.08 23.60
N ILE A 41 -10.85 -23.85 24.05
CA ILE A 41 -9.44 -23.59 23.72
C ILE A 41 -9.21 -23.82 22.22
N ALA A 42 -9.69 -24.93 21.67
CA ALA A 42 -9.56 -25.24 20.25
C ALA A 42 -10.24 -24.17 19.36
N GLU A 43 -11.45 -23.75 19.72
CA GLU A 43 -12.17 -22.66 19.02
C GLU A 43 -11.39 -21.35 19.06
N ALA A 44 -10.85 -20.96 20.21
CA ALA A 44 -10.06 -19.73 20.34
C ALA A 44 -8.75 -19.77 19.54
N LEU A 45 -8.09 -20.92 19.47
CA LEU A 45 -6.89 -21.09 18.65
C LEU A 45 -7.22 -21.02 17.15
N ALA A 46 -8.28 -21.70 16.69
CA ALA A 46 -8.75 -21.64 15.32
C ALA A 46 -9.14 -20.21 14.90
N LYS A 47 -9.75 -19.44 15.80
CA LYS A 47 -10.05 -18.02 15.57
C LYS A 47 -8.79 -17.20 15.40
N LYS A 48 -7.77 -17.38 16.26
CA LYS A 48 -6.47 -16.69 16.15
C LYS A 48 -5.78 -17.01 14.81
N GLU A 49 -5.80 -18.27 14.40
CA GLU A 49 -5.25 -18.69 13.11
C GLU A 49 -5.99 -18.00 11.96
N THR A 50 -7.32 -18.03 11.98
CA THR A 50 -8.15 -17.35 10.97
C THR A 50 -7.85 -15.85 10.89
N GLU A 51 -7.72 -15.18 12.04
CA GLU A 51 -7.38 -13.75 12.10
C GLU A 51 -5.97 -13.48 11.60
N TRP A 52 -5.02 -14.38 11.82
CA TRP A 52 -3.67 -14.26 11.30
C TRP A 52 -3.66 -14.35 9.77
N PHE A 53 -4.36 -15.33 9.18
CA PHE A 53 -4.48 -15.43 7.72
C PHE A 53 -5.17 -14.23 7.10
N LYS A 54 -6.20 -13.66 7.74
CA LYS A 54 -6.81 -12.40 7.28
C LYS A 54 -5.83 -11.23 7.25
N LYS A 55 -4.86 -11.19 8.17
CA LYS A 55 -3.82 -10.15 8.22
C LYS A 55 -2.61 -10.45 7.33
N ALA A 56 -2.53 -11.63 6.75
CA ALA A 56 -1.40 -12.04 5.92
C ALA A 56 -1.18 -11.10 4.72
N ALA A 57 -2.23 -10.53 4.17
CA ALA A 57 -2.18 -9.53 3.10
C ALA A 57 -1.41 -8.25 3.47
N LEU A 58 -1.31 -7.92 4.77
CA LEU A 58 -0.74 -6.66 5.25
C LEU A 58 0.78 -6.72 5.49
N ALA A 59 1.41 -7.86 5.32
CA ALA A 59 2.84 -8.03 5.51
C ALA A 59 3.50 -8.58 4.24
N ALA A 60 4.58 -7.95 3.78
CA ALA A 60 5.27 -8.35 2.56
C ALA A 60 5.88 -9.77 2.59
N THR A 61 6.01 -10.37 3.78
CA THR A 61 6.47 -11.76 3.97
C THR A 61 5.38 -12.79 3.71
N THR A 62 4.12 -12.42 3.89
CA THR A 62 2.95 -13.30 3.80
C THR A 62 1.91 -12.83 2.79
N GLY A 63 2.08 -11.63 2.25
CA GLY A 63 1.24 -11.03 1.23
C GLY A 63 1.97 -10.81 -0.09
N LYS A 64 1.20 -10.44 -1.10
CA LYS A 64 1.66 -10.05 -2.44
C LYS A 64 0.93 -8.81 -2.91
N VAL A 65 1.51 -8.09 -3.87
CA VAL A 65 0.85 -6.99 -4.58
C VAL A 65 -0.13 -7.57 -5.59
N LEU A 66 -1.40 -7.20 -5.51
CA LEU A 66 -2.46 -7.57 -6.45
C LEU A 66 -2.61 -6.53 -7.56
N ALA A 67 -2.55 -5.26 -7.19
CA ALA A 67 -2.64 -4.16 -8.11
C ALA A 67 -1.89 -2.93 -7.60
N VAL A 68 -1.46 -2.07 -8.52
CA VAL A 68 -0.93 -0.73 -8.24
C VAL A 68 -1.66 0.25 -9.13
N GLY A 69 -2.33 1.22 -8.50
CA GLY A 69 -2.93 2.35 -9.19
C GLY A 69 -2.02 3.57 -9.14
N TYR A 70 -1.90 4.32 -10.24
CA TYR A 70 -1.19 5.60 -10.23
C TYR A 70 -1.70 6.56 -11.30
N CYS A 71 -1.49 7.85 -11.09
CA CYS A 71 -1.78 8.90 -12.08
C CYS A 71 -0.89 10.11 -11.88
N THR A 72 -0.84 10.98 -12.87
CA THR A 72 -0.33 12.36 -12.78
C THR A 72 -1.44 13.37 -13.02
N ASP A 73 -2.55 12.93 -13.60
CA ASP A 73 -3.75 13.72 -13.91
C ASP A 73 -5.01 12.88 -13.63
N GLU A 74 -6.16 13.56 -13.39
CA GLU A 74 -7.45 12.89 -13.08
C GLU A 74 -7.98 12.01 -14.22
N ASN A 75 -7.64 12.36 -15.46
CA ASN A 75 -8.15 11.69 -16.65
C ASN A 75 -7.25 10.53 -17.12
N ASP A 76 -6.10 10.32 -16.46
CA ASP A 76 -5.11 9.29 -16.88
C ASP A 76 -4.69 8.42 -15.69
N ILE A 77 -5.66 7.68 -15.13
CA ILE A 77 -5.40 6.75 -14.04
C ILE A 77 -5.05 5.39 -14.62
N THR A 78 -3.81 5.00 -14.47
CA THR A 78 -3.30 3.68 -14.85
C THR A 78 -3.43 2.71 -13.68
N VAL A 79 -3.89 1.49 -13.94
CA VAL A 79 -3.87 0.38 -13.00
C VAL A 79 -3.03 -0.75 -13.58
N LEU A 80 -2.01 -1.14 -12.84
CA LEU A 80 -1.15 -2.30 -13.13
C LEU A 80 -1.70 -3.49 -12.35
N GLU A 81 -1.92 -4.60 -13.04
CA GLU A 81 -2.43 -5.84 -12.46
C GLU A 81 -1.89 -7.06 -13.22
N GLY A 82 -1.98 -8.24 -12.62
CA GLY A 82 -1.52 -9.49 -13.21
C GLY A 82 -0.40 -10.17 -12.42
N GLU A 83 0.69 -10.52 -13.09
CA GLU A 83 1.85 -11.16 -12.46
C GLU A 83 2.63 -10.13 -11.62
N GLU A 84 2.94 -10.45 -10.35
CA GLU A 84 3.46 -9.50 -9.36
C GLU A 84 4.81 -8.88 -9.78
N ALA A 85 5.75 -9.66 -10.32
CA ALA A 85 7.03 -9.12 -10.75
C ALA A 85 6.88 -8.16 -11.94
N SER A 86 5.90 -8.40 -12.81
CA SER A 86 5.55 -7.52 -13.93
C SER A 86 4.94 -6.20 -13.43
N ILE A 87 4.03 -6.26 -12.47
CA ILE A 87 3.45 -5.08 -11.81
C ILE A 87 4.56 -4.21 -11.21
N LEU A 88 5.44 -4.81 -10.41
CA LEU A 88 6.54 -4.11 -9.74
C LEU A 88 7.51 -3.47 -10.74
N THR A 89 7.89 -4.21 -11.79
CA THR A 89 8.77 -3.72 -12.83
C THR A 89 8.15 -2.54 -13.57
N ALA A 90 6.89 -2.66 -13.97
CA ALA A 90 6.16 -1.61 -14.67
C ALA A 90 6.01 -0.35 -13.80
N PHE A 91 5.67 -0.51 -12.51
CA PHE A 91 5.56 0.61 -11.57
C PHE A 91 6.88 1.36 -11.41
N TRP A 92 7.99 0.64 -11.08
CA TRP A 92 9.29 1.30 -10.93
C TRP A 92 9.75 2.01 -12.20
N ASN A 93 9.46 1.45 -13.38
CA ASN A 93 9.74 2.12 -14.65
C ASN A 93 8.88 3.38 -14.86
N ALA A 94 7.61 3.34 -14.48
CA ALA A 94 6.70 4.48 -14.63
C ALA A 94 7.08 5.67 -13.73
N VAL A 95 7.58 5.40 -12.52
CA VAL A 95 7.91 6.44 -11.53
C VAL A 95 9.36 6.92 -11.58
N THR A 96 10.18 6.35 -12.48
CA THR A 96 11.55 6.80 -12.73
C THR A 96 11.69 7.44 -14.10
N TYR A 97 12.59 8.38 -14.24
CA TYR A 97 12.97 8.94 -15.54
C TYR A 97 14.47 8.88 -15.77
N ARG A 98 14.89 8.80 -17.04
CA ARG A 98 16.28 8.60 -17.44
C ARG A 98 16.95 7.39 -16.75
N GLY A 99 16.14 6.41 -16.37
CA GLY A 99 16.60 5.15 -15.74
C GLY A 99 17.14 5.26 -14.32
N ALA A 100 17.17 6.46 -13.71
CA ALA A 100 17.81 6.63 -12.41
C ALA A 100 17.08 7.57 -11.43
N PHE A 101 16.33 8.55 -11.92
CA PHE A 101 15.79 9.61 -11.06
C PHE A 101 14.33 9.31 -10.68
N LEU A 102 14.07 9.27 -9.39
CA LEU A 102 12.71 9.11 -8.85
C LEU A 102 11.91 10.39 -9.02
N GLN A 103 10.71 10.29 -9.58
CA GLN A 103 9.73 11.38 -9.58
C GLN A 103 9.20 11.61 -8.15
N LYS A 104 8.48 12.71 -7.93
CA LYS A 104 7.75 12.88 -6.67
C LYS A 104 6.64 11.84 -6.59
N LEU A 105 6.69 10.98 -5.59
CA LEU A 105 5.65 10.00 -5.27
C LEU A 105 4.80 10.54 -4.13
N VAL A 106 3.50 10.58 -4.33
CA VAL A 106 2.54 11.05 -3.32
C VAL A 106 1.56 9.93 -3.01
N GLY A 107 1.51 9.54 -1.75
CA GLY A 107 0.58 8.51 -1.28
C GLY A 107 -0.03 8.87 0.06
N PHE A 108 -0.91 8.01 0.54
CA PHE A 108 -1.52 8.13 1.86
C PHE A 108 -1.09 6.96 2.75
N ASN A 109 -0.38 7.22 3.85
CA ASN A 109 0.30 6.23 4.69
C ASN A 109 1.37 5.41 3.91
N SER A 110 1.80 5.93 2.77
CA SER A 110 2.62 5.19 1.81
C SER A 110 4.05 4.98 2.27
N ASN A 111 4.61 5.87 3.08
CA ASN A 111 5.96 5.72 3.65
C ASN A 111 6.02 4.59 4.70
N SER A 112 4.90 4.30 5.34
CA SER A 112 4.80 3.24 6.36
C SER A 112 4.36 1.90 5.78
N PHE A 113 3.58 1.87 4.70
CA PHE A 113 3.00 0.66 4.14
C PHE A 113 3.40 0.42 2.68
N ASP A 114 2.92 1.20 1.73
CA ASP A 114 3.02 0.92 0.29
C ASP A 114 4.46 0.79 -0.20
N ILE A 115 5.27 1.82 0.02
CA ILE A 115 6.65 1.83 -0.46
C ILE A 115 7.48 0.70 0.18
N PRO A 116 7.47 0.50 1.51
CA PRO A 116 8.13 -0.64 2.13
C PRO A 116 7.63 -2.00 1.63
N PHE A 117 6.34 -2.13 1.33
CA PHE A 117 5.77 -3.36 0.80
C PHE A 117 6.30 -3.63 -0.62
N LEU A 118 6.17 -2.67 -1.53
CA LEU A 118 6.68 -2.74 -2.90
C LEU A 118 8.19 -3.09 -2.94
N VAL A 119 9.00 -2.42 -2.11
CA VAL A 119 10.44 -2.67 -2.02
C VAL A 119 10.74 -4.10 -1.59
N ARG A 120 10.11 -4.57 -0.50
CA ARG A 120 10.36 -5.92 0.03
C ARG A 120 9.92 -7.01 -0.94
N ARG A 121 8.79 -6.81 -1.62
CA ARG A 121 8.33 -7.74 -2.66
C ARG A 121 9.25 -7.73 -3.87
N SER A 122 9.73 -6.56 -4.28
CA SER A 122 10.73 -6.44 -5.35
C SER A 122 12.00 -7.22 -5.01
N TRP A 123 12.54 -7.09 -3.80
CA TRP A 123 13.70 -7.87 -3.35
C TRP A 123 13.43 -9.38 -3.38
N LYS A 124 12.25 -9.81 -2.92
CA LYS A 124 11.86 -11.24 -2.93
C LYS A 124 11.82 -11.81 -4.35
N LEU A 125 11.40 -11.01 -5.32
CA LEU A 125 11.16 -11.42 -6.70
C LEU A 125 12.33 -11.07 -7.66
N GLY A 126 13.44 -10.51 -7.12
CA GLY A 126 14.59 -10.11 -7.95
C GLY A 126 14.32 -8.91 -8.86
N VAL A 127 13.28 -8.11 -8.57
CA VAL A 127 12.96 -6.89 -9.32
C VAL A 127 13.84 -5.75 -8.84
N SER A 128 14.42 -5.00 -9.78
CA SER A 128 15.28 -3.85 -9.47
C SER A 128 14.46 -2.71 -8.86
N VAL A 129 14.90 -2.21 -7.69
CA VAL A 129 14.34 -1.02 -7.04
C VAL A 129 15.23 0.18 -7.37
N PRO A 130 14.64 1.35 -7.72
CA PRO A 130 15.41 2.55 -8.01
C PRO A 130 16.26 2.97 -6.79
N GLN A 131 17.58 3.09 -6.96
CA GLN A 131 18.47 3.50 -5.86
C GLN A 131 18.16 4.92 -5.38
N SER A 132 17.65 5.78 -6.24
CA SER A 132 17.17 7.12 -5.90
C SER A 132 15.96 7.15 -4.95
N LEU A 133 15.31 6.02 -4.72
CA LEU A 133 14.28 5.88 -3.68
C LEU A 133 14.86 6.08 -2.27
N PHE A 134 16.13 5.80 -2.09
CA PHE A 134 16.77 5.79 -0.78
C PHE A 134 17.72 6.97 -0.60
N LYS A 135 17.76 7.45 0.63
CA LYS A 135 18.75 8.41 1.11
C LYS A 135 19.48 7.83 2.31
N VAL A 136 20.80 7.83 2.26
CA VAL A 136 21.62 7.48 3.42
C VAL A 136 22.02 8.77 4.15
N SER A 137 21.66 8.88 5.42
CA SER A 137 21.99 10.02 6.26
C SER A 137 22.37 9.54 7.65
N TYR A 138 23.53 9.93 8.16
CA TYR A 138 24.07 9.52 9.47
C TYR A 138 24.04 8.00 9.68
N GLY A 139 24.43 7.22 8.65
CA GLY A 139 24.45 5.75 8.70
C GLY A 139 23.09 5.06 8.71
N ARG A 140 22.00 5.81 8.50
CA ARG A 140 20.64 5.27 8.42
C ARG A 140 20.09 5.41 7.01
N VAL A 141 19.48 4.35 6.51
CA VAL A 141 18.72 4.37 5.27
C VAL A 141 17.32 4.94 5.54
N ARG A 142 16.90 5.90 4.75
CA ARG A 142 15.57 6.53 4.77
C ARG A 142 15.03 6.63 3.36
N LEU A 143 13.74 6.84 3.21
CA LEU A 143 13.17 7.20 1.92
C LEU A 143 13.65 8.60 1.50
N ASN A 144 13.77 8.79 0.20
CA ASN A 144 14.08 10.10 -0.39
C ASN A 144 12.95 11.10 -0.09
N ALA A 145 13.28 12.39 -0.04
CA ALA A 145 12.31 13.47 0.12
C ALA A 145 11.26 13.55 -1.01
N ASN A 146 11.50 12.87 -2.14
CA ASN A 146 10.51 12.72 -3.20
C ASN A 146 9.36 11.74 -2.83
N CYS A 147 9.50 10.95 -1.76
CA CYS A 147 8.43 10.12 -1.22
C CYS A 147 7.63 10.95 -0.21
N ILE A 148 6.47 11.41 -0.61
CA ILE A 148 5.62 12.34 0.12
C ILE A 148 4.41 11.58 0.64
N ASP A 149 4.25 11.53 1.97
CA ASP A 149 3.15 10.86 2.63
C ASP A 149 2.19 11.88 3.23
N MET A 150 0.94 11.89 2.77
CA MET A 150 -0.06 12.83 3.26
C MET A 150 -0.41 12.63 4.73
N LEU A 151 -0.30 11.40 5.25
CA LEU A 151 -0.54 11.14 6.67
C LEU A 151 0.55 11.76 7.55
N ASP A 152 1.81 11.77 7.08
CA ASP A 152 2.90 12.47 7.77
C ASP A 152 2.63 13.99 7.84
N PHE A 153 2.11 14.58 6.75
CA PHE A 153 1.71 15.99 6.72
C PHE A 153 0.54 16.28 7.65
N TRP A 154 -0.49 15.44 7.65
CA TRP A 154 -1.63 15.58 8.57
C TRP A 154 -1.21 15.53 10.04
N SER A 155 -0.33 14.59 10.37
CA SER A 155 0.07 14.35 11.76
C SER A 155 0.96 15.45 12.35
N PHE A 156 1.65 16.25 11.51
CA PHE A 156 2.64 17.23 11.95
C PHE A 156 3.66 16.67 12.95
N GLY A 157 4.02 15.38 12.80
CA GLY A 157 4.93 14.67 13.71
C GLY A 157 4.31 14.26 15.05
N THR A 158 3.00 14.40 15.22
CA THR A 158 2.24 13.92 16.39
C THR A 158 1.77 12.47 16.17
N ARG A 159 0.94 11.95 17.10
CA ARG A 159 0.26 10.66 16.94
C ARG A 159 -1.14 10.81 16.32
N ASP A 160 -1.50 12.00 15.87
CA ASP A 160 -2.79 12.21 15.22
C ASP A 160 -2.84 11.43 13.90
N SER A 161 -3.95 10.78 13.65
CA SER A 161 -4.16 9.90 12.52
C SER A 161 -5.57 10.09 11.98
N ILE A 162 -5.69 10.06 10.65
CA ILE A 162 -6.95 10.14 9.93
C ILE A 162 -6.97 9.03 8.86
N LYS A 163 -8.13 8.60 8.41
CA LYS A 163 -8.25 7.73 7.24
C LYS A 163 -8.41 8.58 5.97
N LEU A 164 -7.94 8.09 4.83
CA LEU A 164 -8.11 8.78 3.53
C LEU A 164 -9.57 9.18 3.27
N ARG A 165 -10.52 8.29 3.57
CA ARG A 165 -11.96 8.57 3.47
C ARG A 165 -12.38 9.79 4.28
N ASP A 166 -11.90 9.89 5.52
CA ASP A 166 -12.32 10.94 6.44
C ASP A 166 -11.62 12.26 6.08
N LEU A 167 -10.37 12.20 5.58
CA LEU A 167 -9.64 13.35 5.04
C LEU A 167 -10.35 13.90 3.78
N ALA A 168 -10.71 13.03 2.84
CA ALA A 168 -11.41 13.44 1.62
C ALA A 168 -12.76 14.12 1.93
N LYS A 169 -13.51 13.54 2.89
CA LYS A 169 -14.76 14.12 3.37
C LYS A 169 -14.56 15.45 4.07
N PHE A 170 -13.55 15.56 4.93
CA PHE A 170 -13.20 16.81 5.62
C PHE A 170 -12.84 17.94 4.66
N LEU A 171 -12.10 17.61 3.59
CA LEU A 171 -11.70 18.56 2.55
C LEU A 171 -12.79 18.81 1.49
N GLY A 172 -13.88 18.03 1.47
CA GLY A 172 -14.96 18.15 0.49
C GLY A 172 -14.56 17.76 -0.94
N VAL A 173 -13.55 16.89 -1.12
CA VAL A 173 -12.98 16.57 -2.44
C VAL A 173 -13.48 15.24 -3.03
N GLY A 174 -14.34 14.53 -2.32
CA GLY A 174 -14.97 13.29 -2.78
C GLY A 174 -15.27 12.32 -1.65
N GLU A 175 -15.82 11.16 -2.04
CA GLU A 175 -16.15 10.08 -1.12
C GLU A 175 -15.49 8.77 -1.56
N LYS A 176 -15.07 7.98 -0.59
CA LYS A 176 -14.53 6.64 -0.83
C LYS A 176 -15.68 5.67 -1.11
N THR A 177 -15.58 4.89 -2.20
CA THR A 177 -16.66 4.01 -2.68
C THR A 177 -16.69 2.64 -2.00
N GLY A 178 -15.79 2.34 -1.07
CA GLY A 178 -15.73 1.04 -0.39
C GLY A 178 -14.82 1.04 0.83
N ASP A 179 -14.61 -0.15 1.41
CA ASP A 179 -13.65 -0.38 2.50
C ASP A 179 -12.56 -1.35 2.00
N GLY A 180 -11.29 -0.93 1.99
CA GLY A 180 -10.14 -1.70 1.50
C GLY A 180 -9.83 -2.99 2.26
N ALA A 181 -10.56 -3.22 3.37
CA ALA A 181 -10.33 -4.37 4.23
C ALA A 181 -10.59 -5.73 3.55
N ASP A 182 -11.29 -5.77 2.42
CA ASP A 182 -11.61 -7.00 1.67
C ASP A 182 -11.33 -6.86 0.15
N PHE A 183 -10.32 -6.09 -0.23
CA PHE A 183 -9.97 -5.95 -1.65
C PHE A 183 -9.68 -7.30 -2.31
N SER A 184 -8.97 -8.19 -1.64
CA SER A 184 -8.64 -9.52 -2.16
C SER A 184 -9.89 -10.33 -2.52
N GLY A 185 -10.90 -10.37 -1.66
CA GLY A 185 -12.16 -11.06 -1.93
C GLY A 185 -12.95 -10.38 -3.06
N LEU A 186 -12.96 -9.05 -3.10
CA LEU A 186 -13.59 -8.29 -4.18
C LEU A 186 -12.87 -8.53 -5.51
N TYR A 187 -11.53 -8.54 -5.52
CA TYR A 187 -10.72 -8.78 -6.71
C TYR A 187 -10.92 -10.17 -7.32
N GLU A 188 -11.23 -11.18 -6.48
CA GLU A 188 -11.56 -12.52 -6.94
C GLU A 188 -13.00 -12.65 -7.44
N SER A 189 -13.96 -11.97 -6.82
CA SER A 189 -15.39 -12.08 -7.12
C SER A 189 -15.87 -11.10 -8.17
N ASP A 190 -15.38 -9.85 -8.15
CA ASP A 190 -15.73 -8.77 -9.10
C ASP A 190 -14.51 -7.88 -9.33
N ARG A 191 -13.68 -8.29 -10.27
CA ARG A 191 -12.43 -7.59 -10.62
C ARG A 191 -12.64 -6.15 -11.07
N ASN A 192 -13.71 -5.89 -11.82
CA ASN A 192 -13.97 -4.54 -12.32
C ASN A 192 -14.27 -3.58 -11.16
N SER A 193 -15.14 -3.99 -10.23
CA SER A 193 -15.41 -3.21 -9.03
C SER A 193 -14.18 -3.00 -8.16
N ALA A 194 -13.29 -3.99 -8.05
CA ALA A 194 -12.03 -3.85 -7.35
C ALA A 194 -11.10 -2.83 -8.01
N ILE A 195 -10.99 -2.86 -9.33
CA ILE A 195 -10.18 -1.90 -10.09
C ILE A 195 -10.76 -0.48 -9.99
N ASP A 196 -12.07 -0.32 -10.06
CA ASP A 196 -12.71 0.99 -9.89
C ASP A 196 -12.56 1.54 -8.47
N TYR A 197 -12.55 0.67 -7.47
CA TYR A 197 -12.21 1.03 -6.10
C TYR A 197 -10.78 1.60 -6.00
N LEU A 198 -9.77 0.91 -6.53
CA LEU A 198 -8.38 1.38 -6.53
C LEU A 198 -8.22 2.70 -7.31
N ARG A 199 -8.89 2.84 -8.47
CA ARG A 199 -8.92 4.11 -9.22
C ARG A 199 -9.44 5.26 -8.37
N ASN A 200 -10.52 5.02 -7.62
CA ASN A 200 -11.09 6.02 -6.73
C ASN A 200 -10.12 6.42 -5.60
N ASP A 201 -9.39 5.46 -5.01
CA ASP A 201 -8.42 5.74 -3.95
C ASP A 201 -7.24 6.58 -4.47
N VAL A 202 -6.72 6.29 -5.66
CA VAL A 202 -5.70 7.12 -6.34
C VAL A 202 -6.23 8.54 -6.62
N LEU A 203 -7.46 8.66 -7.11
CA LEU A 203 -8.10 9.94 -7.39
C LEU A 203 -8.28 10.77 -6.11
N LEU A 204 -8.75 10.16 -5.02
CA LEU A 204 -8.89 10.82 -3.73
C LEU A 204 -7.53 11.26 -3.17
N THR A 205 -6.50 10.41 -3.29
CA THR A 205 -5.13 10.73 -2.91
C THR A 205 -4.65 12.00 -3.62
N MET A 206 -4.84 12.08 -4.94
CA MET A 206 -4.47 13.27 -5.70
C MET A 206 -5.27 14.51 -5.28
N ARG A 207 -6.59 14.40 -5.18
CA ARG A 207 -7.47 15.53 -4.81
C ARG A 207 -7.18 16.05 -3.41
N CYS A 208 -6.96 15.16 -2.45
CA CYS A 208 -6.55 15.54 -1.10
C CYS A 208 -5.20 16.27 -1.11
N ALA A 209 -4.19 15.74 -1.82
CA ALA A 209 -2.87 16.36 -1.91
C ALA A 209 -2.91 17.77 -2.50
N ARG A 210 -3.74 17.98 -3.54
CA ARG A 210 -3.95 19.31 -4.14
C ARG A 210 -4.70 20.26 -3.19
N ALA A 211 -5.74 19.77 -2.51
CA ALA A 211 -6.54 20.57 -1.58
C ALA A 211 -5.72 21.08 -0.37
N ILE A 212 -4.77 20.28 0.14
CA ILE A 212 -3.84 20.70 1.19
C ILE A 212 -2.58 21.43 0.64
N GLN A 213 -2.56 21.75 -0.65
CA GLN A 213 -1.48 22.47 -1.34
C GLN A 213 -0.11 21.75 -1.26
N LEU A 214 -0.10 20.45 -1.07
CA LEU A 214 1.12 19.65 -1.05
C LEU A 214 1.74 19.54 -2.46
N THR A 215 0.90 19.65 -3.48
CA THR A 215 1.24 19.67 -4.89
C THR A 215 0.44 20.75 -5.61
N LYS A 216 0.95 21.18 -6.76
CA LYS A 216 0.25 22.17 -7.61
C LYS A 216 -0.62 21.46 -8.63
#